data_65a6461111be2a474cf87a0735d8ab1f
#
_entry.id   65a6461111be2a474cf87a0735d8ab1f
#
_cell.length_a   1.000
_cell.length_b   1.000
_cell.length_c   1.000
_cell.angle_alpha   90.00
_cell.angle_beta   90.00
_cell.angle_gamma   90.00
#
_symmetry.space_group_name_H-M   'P 1'
#
loop_
_entity.id
_entity.type
_entity.pdbx_description
1 polymer ?
#
loop_
_entity_poly.entity_id
_entity_poly.type
_entity_poly.pdbx_seq_one_letter_code
_entity_poly.pdbx_strand_id
1 'polypeptide(L)'
;EKQEAEKQKKEEAEKQVEHRPMQGGLPLYGDTVHGFFGKPIRELPKPMNEVKTDDGYITVWGDVLCSEARETKRGGNKIFSFNISDYTSSMTVKMFDSNKVMDPVINKIQGAKTVMVSGMYQYDNYAGEYVLRANSLATVTKMEKMDTAPEKRVELHMHTSLSEMDAISSPTSLVKRAAKWGHKAVAITDHGVVQALPEACKAAKSAGIKLLCGMEGYLVDDEKYPDFMNMKLKDFPRYHIIFLIRTLAGRKVLYKHISKSNIEYFKNRPLILKSALKEHRDGIITVSYTHLRAHETELHL
;
A
#
# COMPACT_ATOMS: atom_id res chain seq x y z
N GLU A 1 -20.42 4.63 -32.01
CA GLU A 1 -20.73 3.19 -31.94
C GLU A 1 -19.58 2.36 -31.31
N LYS A 2 -18.31 2.44 -31.81
CA LYS A 2 -17.18 1.71 -31.19
C LYS A 2 -16.83 2.20 -29.79
N GLN A 3 -16.88 3.51 -29.53
CA GLN A 3 -16.62 4.09 -28.21
C GLN A 3 -17.76 3.82 -27.21
N GLU A 4 -19.00 3.77 -27.69
CA GLU A 4 -20.14 3.38 -26.85
C GLU A 4 -20.13 1.89 -26.52
N ALA A 5 -19.74 1.03 -27.44
CA ALA A 5 -19.59 -0.41 -27.21
C ALA A 5 -18.43 -0.73 -26.23
N GLU A 6 -17.33 0.03 -26.27
CA GLU A 6 -16.25 -0.08 -25.27
C GLU A 6 -16.67 0.43 -23.89
N LYS A 7 -17.47 1.50 -23.84
CA LYS A 7 -18.00 2.05 -22.59
C LYS A 7 -19.00 1.08 -21.96
N GLN A 8 -19.90 0.49 -22.75
CA GLN A 8 -20.85 -0.54 -22.29
C GLN A 8 -20.14 -1.80 -21.80
N LYS A 9 -19.12 -2.28 -22.52
CA LYS A 9 -18.28 -3.43 -22.06
C LYS A 9 -17.53 -3.13 -20.76
N LYS A 10 -17.07 -1.89 -20.58
CA LYS A 10 -16.45 -1.46 -19.31
C LYS A 10 -17.46 -1.41 -18.16
N GLU A 11 -18.64 -0.85 -18.39
CA GLU A 11 -19.73 -0.78 -17.41
C GLU A 11 -20.29 -2.17 -17.05
N GLU A 12 -20.39 -3.09 -18.01
CA GLU A 12 -20.77 -4.48 -17.75
C GLU A 12 -19.68 -5.26 -17.01
N ALA A 13 -18.39 -5.02 -17.32
CA ALA A 13 -17.29 -5.59 -16.58
C ALA A 13 -17.22 -5.05 -15.14
N GLU A 14 -17.48 -3.78 -14.93
CA GLU A 14 -17.56 -3.16 -13.61
C GLU A 14 -18.75 -3.69 -12.79
N LYS A 15 -19.92 -3.88 -13.41
CA LYS A 15 -21.09 -4.50 -12.75
C LYS A 15 -20.88 -5.96 -12.39
N GLN A 16 -20.18 -6.74 -13.22
CA GLN A 16 -19.83 -8.15 -12.89
C GLN A 16 -18.82 -8.23 -11.71
N VAL A 17 -18.03 -7.20 -11.49
CA VAL A 17 -17.04 -7.10 -10.41
C VAL A 17 -17.70 -6.89 -9.04
N GLU A 18 -18.81 -6.16 -8.97
CA GLU A 18 -19.50 -5.84 -7.71
C GLU A 18 -20.19 -7.03 -7.02
N HIS A 19 -20.43 -8.13 -7.74
CA HIS A 19 -21.20 -9.27 -7.23
C HIS A 19 -20.37 -10.54 -6.96
N ARG A 20 -19.03 -10.47 -7.00
CA ARG A 20 -18.21 -11.68 -6.75
C ARG A 20 -17.91 -11.84 -5.26
N PRO A 21 -18.13 -13.04 -4.71
CA PRO A 21 -17.91 -13.29 -3.29
C PRO A 21 -16.45 -13.06 -2.92
N MET A 22 -16.22 -12.31 -1.87
CA MET A 22 -14.94 -12.19 -1.19
C MET A 22 -14.75 -13.48 -0.36
N GLN A 23 -13.60 -14.12 -0.50
CA GLN A 23 -13.24 -15.28 0.30
C GLN A 23 -11.87 -15.02 0.90
N GLY A 24 -11.72 -15.13 2.22
CA GLY A 24 -10.47 -14.88 2.90
C GLY A 24 -9.88 -13.48 2.67
N GLY A 25 -10.70 -12.42 2.61
CA GLY A 25 -10.24 -11.05 2.37
C GLY A 25 -9.62 -10.78 0.98
N LEU A 26 -9.53 -11.80 0.11
CA LEU A 26 -9.03 -11.70 -1.26
C LEU A 26 -10.19 -11.82 -2.25
N PRO A 27 -10.41 -10.83 -3.13
CA PRO A 27 -11.44 -10.91 -4.16
C PRO A 27 -11.00 -11.87 -5.29
N LEU A 28 -11.87 -12.84 -5.63
CA LEU A 28 -11.67 -13.81 -6.71
C LEU A 28 -12.16 -13.27 -8.06
N TYR A 29 -11.29 -13.41 -9.05
CA TYR A 29 -11.64 -13.22 -10.47
C TYR A 29 -11.78 -14.58 -11.15
N GLY A 30 -12.99 -15.01 -11.51
CA GLY A 30 -13.25 -16.35 -12.04
C GLY A 30 -12.58 -16.68 -13.37
N ASP A 31 -12.40 -15.68 -14.22
CA ASP A 31 -11.79 -15.79 -15.55
C ASP A 31 -10.26 -15.55 -15.59
N THR A 32 -9.65 -15.26 -14.43
CA THR A 32 -8.22 -14.98 -14.29
C THR A 32 -7.47 -16.07 -13.52
N VAL A 33 -8.06 -17.25 -13.40
CA VAL A 33 -7.43 -18.44 -12.81
C VAL A 33 -6.84 -19.28 -13.94
N HIS A 34 -5.51 -19.37 -13.99
CA HIS A 34 -4.78 -20.12 -15.00
C HIS A 34 -4.04 -21.29 -14.37
N GLY A 35 -4.55 -22.51 -14.59
CA GLY A 35 -3.88 -23.76 -14.18
C GLY A 35 -2.55 -23.94 -14.90
N PHE A 36 -1.50 -24.35 -14.16
CA PHE A 36 -0.18 -24.62 -14.74
C PHE A 36 0.47 -25.90 -14.21
N PHE A 37 -0.14 -26.56 -13.22
CA PHE A 37 0.31 -27.84 -12.70
C PHE A 37 -0.90 -28.68 -12.26
N GLY A 38 -0.86 -29.99 -12.51
CA GLY A 38 -1.92 -30.93 -12.14
C GLY A 38 -3.21 -30.77 -12.95
N LYS A 39 -4.31 -31.18 -12.35
CA LYS A 39 -5.66 -31.10 -12.96
C LYS A 39 -6.24 -29.67 -12.78
N PRO A 40 -7.13 -29.23 -13.69
CA PRO A 40 -7.84 -27.97 -13.50
C PRO A 40 -8.59 -27.92 -12.17
N ILE A 41 -8.37 -26.86 -11.41
CA ILE A 41 -9.05 -26.65 -10.12
C ILE A 41 -10.46 -26.12 -10.40
N ARG A 42 -11.47 -26.86 -9.97
CA ARG A 42 -12.89 -26.52 -10.15
C ARG A 42 -13.59 -26.17 -8.84
N GLU A 43 -12.99 -26.55 -7.72
CA GLU A 43 -13.52 -26.31 -6.39
C GLU A 43 -13.27 -24.86 -5.96
N LEU A 44 -14.25 -24.30 -5.25
CA LEU A 44 -14.09 -23.00 -4.64
C LEU A 44 -13.08 -23.08 -3.49
N PRO A 45 -12.17 -22.13 -3.37
CA PRO A 45 -11.21 -22.14 -2.28
C PRO A 45 -11.89 -21.82 -0.93
N LYS A 46 -11.49 -22.57 0.09
CA LYS A 46 -11.89 -22.38 1.48
C LYS A 46 -10.99 -21.32 2.13
N PRO A 47 -11.51 -20.42 2.99
CA PRO A 47 -10.67 -19.54 3.81
C PRO A 47 -9.71 -20.34 4.69
N MET A 48 -8.44 -19.90 4.79
CA MET A 48 -7.43 -20.68 5.50
C MET A 48 -7.70 -20.80 7.01
N ASN A 49 -8.35 -19.81 7.63
CA ASN A 49 -8.73 -19.86 9.04
C ASN A 49 -9.88 -20.84 9.33
N GLU A 50 -10.59 -21.31 8.29
CA GLU A 50 -11.65 -22.33 8.40
C GLU A 50 -11.16 -23.74 8.13
N VAL A 51 -9.89 -23.89 7.70
CA VAL A 51 -9.29 -25.21 7.42
C VAL A 51 -9.01 -25.95 8.72
N LYS A 52 -9.51 -27.20 8.79
CA LYS A 52 -9.33 -28.08 9.92
C LYS A 52 -8.37 -29.22 9.57
N THR A 53 -7.77 -29.83 10.59
CA THR A 53 -6.79 -30.91 10.43
C THR A 53 -7.38 -32.20 9.83
N ASP A 54 -8.71 -32.37 9.87
CA ASP A 54 -9.46 -33.52 9.34
C ASP A 54 -10.12 -33.26 7.96
N ASP A 55 -9.95 -32.05 7.41
CA ASP A 55 -10.55 -31.69 6.10
C ASP A 55 -10.00 -32.55 4.92
N GLY A 56 -8.80 -33.08 5.07
CA GLY A 56 -8.20 -33.96 4.06
C GLY A 56 -7.82 -33.19 2.78
N TYR A 57 -8.57 -33.37 1.71
CA TYR A 57 -8.33 -32.67 0.45
C TYR A 57 -9.00 -31.32 0.45
N ILE A 58 -8.21 -30.27 0.26
CA ILE A 58 -8.67 -28.89 0.31
C ILE A 58 -8.22 -28.09 -0.90
N THR A 59 -8.94 -27.04 -1.20
CA THR A 59 -8.55 -25.98 -2.13
C THR A 59 -8.47 -24.65 -1.35
N VAL A 60 -7.33 -23.98 -1.45
CA VAL A 60 -7.09 -22.67 -0.85
C VAL A 60 -6.41 -21.76 -1.87
N TRP A 61 -6.37 -20.49 -1.59
CA TRP A 61 -5.60 -19.53 -2.37
C TRP A 61 -4.99 -18.47 -1.49
N GLY A 62 -3.87 -17.91 -1.91
CA GLY A 62 -3.19 -16.90 -1.12
C GLY A 62 -2.06 -16.25 -1.87
N ASP A 63 -1.56 -15.16 -1.29
CA ASP A 63 -0.34 -14.52 -1.75
C ASP A 63 0.86 -15.34 -1.36
N VAL A 64 1.79 -15.48 -2.30
CA VAL A 64 3.08 -16.14 -2.06
C VAL A 64 3.96 -15.21 -1.25
N LEU A 65 4.36 -15.65 -0.06
CA LEU A 65 5.20 -14.88 0.86
C LEU A 65 6.69 -15.19 0.67
N CYS A 66 7.03 -16.47 0.67
CA CYS A 66 8.39 -16.96 0.47
C CYS A 66 8.38 -18.35 -0.14
N SER A 67 9.48 -18.72 -0.76
CA SER A 67 9.64 -20.04 -1.35
C SER A 67 11.07 -20.55 -1.21
N GLU A 68 11.22 -21.87 -1.06
CA GLU A 68 12.51 -22.55 -0.96
C GLU A 68 12.48 -23.86 -1.79
N ALA A 69 13.54 -24.10 -2.55
CA ALA A 69 13.73 -25.33 -3.31
C ALA A 69 15.01 -26.01 -2.84
N ARG A 70 14.95 -27.32 -2.59
CA ARG A 70 16.09 -28.14 -2.19
C ARG A 70 16.16 -29.39 -3.07
N GLU A 71 17.36 -29.72 -3.54
CA GLU A 71 17.60 -31.00 -4.20
C GLU A 71 17.68 -32.16 -3.18
N THR A 72 17.21 -33.30 -3.61
CA THR A 72 17.34 -34.52 -2.80
C THR A 72 18.78 -35.05 -2.82
N LYS A 73 19.20 -35.72 -1.76
CA LYS A 73 20.57 -36.30 -1.63
C LYS A 73 20.98 -37.22 -2.77
N ARG A 74 19.99 -37.88 -3.42
CA ARG A 74 20.22 -38.79 -4.56
C ARG A 74 20.27 -38.06 -5.92
N GLY A 75 20.01 -36.76 -5.94
CA GLY A 75 19.88 -35.97 -7.17
C GLY A 75 18.62 -36.29 -7.98
N GLY A 76 18.36 -35.49 -8.99
CA GLY A 76 17.27 -35.71 -9.95
C GLY A 76 15.85 -35.33 -9.49
N ASN A 77 15.62 -35.14 -8.18
CA ASN A 77 14.34 -34.72 -7.63
C ASN A 77 14.53 -33.47 -6.75
N LYS A 78 13.50 -32.64 -6.70
CA LYS A 78 13.43 -31.45 -5.82
C LYS A 78 12.28 -31.54 -4.83
N ILE A 79 12.54 -31.04 -3.63
CA ILE A 79 11.52 -30.68 -2.66
C ILE A 79 11.35 -29.17 -2.78
N PHE A 80 10.15 -28.72 -3.04
CA PHE A 80 9.81 -27.31 -3.12
C PHE A 80 8.76 -26.99 -2.08
N SER A 81 9.04 -26.00 -1.25
CA SER A 81 8.11 -25.47 -0.26
C SER A 81 7.91 -23.98 -0.45
N PHE A 82 6.71 -23.50 -0.24
CA PHE A 82 6.38 -22.09 -0.28
C PHE A 82 5.23 -21.79 0.66
N ASN A 83 5.25 -20.59 1.23
CA ASN A 83 4.22 -20.15 2.15
C ASN A 83 3.24 -19.23 1.43
N ILE A 84 1.96 -19.42 1.70
CA ILE A 84 0.87 -18.60 1.18
C ILE A 84 0.02 -18.07 2.31
N SER A 85 -0.57 -16.89 2.11
CA SER A 85 -1.53 -16.29 3.05
C SER A 85 -2.70 -15.66 2.29
N ASP A 86 -3.90 -15.89 2.82
CA ASP A 86 -5.13 -15.22 2.41
C ASP A 86 -5.50 -14.05 3.35
N TYR A 87 -4.57 -13.71 4.27
CA TYR A 87 -4.71 -12.71 5.33
C TYR A 87 -5.71 -13.09 6.45
N THR A 88 -6.37 -14.24 6.37
CA THR A 88 -7.10 -14.82 7.52
C THR A 88 -6.20 -15.79 8.29
N SER A 89 -5.30 -16.47 7.57
CA SER A 89 -4.25 -17.34 8.09
C SER A 89 -3.13 -17.50 7.08
N SER A 90 -2.15 -18.35 7.38
CA SER A 90 -1.08 -18.73 6.47
C SER A 90 -0.85 -20.24 6.51
N MET A 91 -0.26 -20.78 5.43
CA MET A 91 -0.10 -22.22 5.25
C MET A 91 1.17 -22.51 4.45
N THR A 92 1.88 -23.55 4.85
CA THR A 92 3.01 -24.09 4.09
C THR A 92 2.50 -25.07 3.03
N VAL A 93 2.88 -24.82 1.79
CA VAL A 93 2.61 -25.73 0.65
C VAL A 93 3.89 -26.49 0.32
N LYS A 94 3.78 -27.83 0.15
CA LYS A 94 4.92 -28.68 -0.23
C LYS A 94 4.64 -29.48 -1.51
N MET A 95 5.70 -29.61 -2.30
CA MET A 95 5.71 -30.41 -3.52
C MET A 95 6.99 -31.22 -3.59
N PHE A 96 6.90 -32.36 -4.27
CA PHE A 96 8.04 -33.24 -4.53
C PHE A 96 7.88 -33.91 -5.89
N ASP A 97 8.85 -33.68 -6.78
CA ASP A 97 8.89 -34.34 -8.10
C ASP A 97 10.32 -34.23 -8.69
N SER A 98 10.50 -34.75 -9.89
CA SER A 98 11.72 -34.63 -10.65
C SER A 98 12.07 -33.18 -10.99
N ASN A 99 13.36 -32.89 -11.13
CA ASN A 99 13.82 -31.55 -11.48
C ASN A 99 13.14 -31.02 -12.76
N LYS A 100 12.94 -31.90 -13.75
CA LYS A 100 12.28 -31.55 -15.02
C LYS A 100 10.87 -31.01 -14.85
N VAL A 101 10.12 -31.54 -13.88
CA VAL A 101 8.75 -31.13 -13.58
C VAL A 101 8.76 -29.89 -12.66
N MET A 102 9.67 -29.88 -11.68
CA MET A 102 9.68 -28.84 -10.66
C MET A 102 10.23 -27.50 -11.12
N ASP A 103 11.24 -27.45 -12.00
CA ASP A 103 11.84 -26.20 -12.42
C ASP A 103 10.87 -25.21 -13.08
N PRO A 104 10.01 -25.64 -14.03
CA PRO A 104 8.96 -24.73 -14.54
C PRO A 104 7.97 -24.28 -13.49
N VAL A 105 7.61 -25.15 -12.56
CA VAL A 105 6.66 -24.86 -11.47
C VAL A 105 7.26 -23.81 -10.51
N ILE A 106 8.50 -24.01 -10.09
CA ILE A 106 9.23 -23.08 -9.21
C ILE A 106 9.29 -21.69 -9.85
N ASN A 107 9.74 -21.62 -11.10
CA ASN A 107 9.82 -20.33 -11.82
C ASN A 107 8.44 -19.65 -11.92
N LYS A 108 7.38 -20.42 -12.13
CA LYS A 108 6.02 -19.88 -12.20
C LYS A 108 5.54 -19.34 -10.86
N ILE A 109 5.79 -20.06 -9.75
CA ILE A 109 5.43 -19.63 -8.39
C ILE A 109 6.24 -18.39 -7.98
N GLN A 110 7.54 -18.36 -8.25
CA GLN A 110 8.39 -17.21 -7.92
C GLN A 110 8.00 -15.93 -8.67
N GLY A 111 7.44 -16.08 -9.88
CA GLY A 111 6.88 -14.97 -10.65
C GLY A 111 5.43 -14.60 -10.32
N ALA A 112 4.72 -15.44 -9.58
CA ALA A 112 3.32 -15.25 -9.23
C ALA A 112 3.17 -14.48 -7.92
N LYS A 113 2.22 -13.53 -7.87
CA LYS A 113 1.85 -12.87 -6.61
C LYS A 113 0.86 -13.68 -5.80
N THR A 114 -0.09 -14.30 -6.47
CA THR A 114 -1.19 -15.06 -5.85
C THR A 114 -1.37 -16.38 -6.59
N VAL A 115 -1.56 -17.43 -5.83
CA VAL A 115 -1.78 -18.77 -6.35
C VAL A 115 -3.00 -19.43 -5.70
N MET A 116 -3.65 -20.33 -6.44
CA MET A 116 -4.65 -21.27 -5.94
C MET A 116 -4.02 -22.64 -5.92
N VAL A 117 -4.21 -23.34 -4.83
CA VAL A 117 -3.61 -24.66 -4.55
C VAL A 117 -4.70 -25.61 -4.13
N SER A 118 -4.75 -26.77 -4.79
CA SER A 118 -5.56 -27.91 -4.35
C SER A 118 -4.65 -29.08 -4.01
N GLY A 119 -4.92 -29.75 -2.89
CA GLY A 119 -4.10 -30.86 -2.44
C GLY A 119 -4.53 -31.46 -1.12
N MET A 120 -3.72 -32.36 -0.60
CA MET A 120 -3.95 -33.02 0.68
C MET A 120 -3.35 -32.23 1.82
N TYR A 121 -4.19 -31.82 2.78
CA TYR A 121 -3.75 -31.18 4.01
C TYR A 121 -3.44 -32.26 5.04
N GLN A 122 -2.19 -32.40 5.42
CA GLN A 122 -1.73 -33.48 6.26
C GLN A 122 -0.55 -33.10 7.13
N TYR A 123 -0.36 -33.86 8.21
CA TYR A 123 0.80 -33.65 9.08
C TYR A 123 2.09 -34.14 8.42
N ASP A 124 3.09 -33.31 8.41
CA ASP A 124 4.45 -33.60 7.93
C ASP A 124 5.37 -33.88 9.11
N ASN A 125 5.73 -35.16 9.29
CA ASN A 125 6.59 -35.59 10.40
C ASN A 125 7.99 -34.95 10.38
N TYR A 126 8.49 -34.53 9.21
CA TYR A 126 9.80 -33.87 9.10
C TYR A 126 9.75 -32.39 9.48
N ALA A 127 8.66 -31.71 9.17
CA ALA A 127 8.48 -30.31 9.52
C ALA A 127 7.89 -30.14 10.93
N GLY A 128 7.20 -31.17 11.46
CA GLY A 128 6.49 -31.08 12.72
C GLY A 128 5.22 -30.24 12.67
N GLU A 129 4.67 -30.02 11.48
CA GLU A 129 3.52 -29.17 11.24
C GLU A 129 2.57 -29.74 10.17
N TYR A 130 1.34 -29.21 10.12
CA TYR A 130 0.43 -29.49 9.02
C TYR A 130 0.83 -28.71 7.79
N VAL A 131 0.89 -29.38 6.64
CA VAL A 131 1.25 -28.80 5.34
C VAL A 131 0.23 -29.19 4.27
N LEU A 132 0.07 -28.33 3.28
CA LEU A 132 -0.72 -28.64 2.08
C LEU A 132 0.20 -29.27 1.03
N ARG A 133 0.06 -30.57 0.81
CA ARG A 133 0.74 -31.27 -0.28
C ARG A 133 0.00 -31.00 -1.58
N ALA A 134 0.57 -30.15 -2.42
CA ALA A 134 -0.09 -29.69 -3.63
C ALA A 134 -0.17 -30.77 -4.70
N ASN A 135 -1.38 -30.93 -5.25
CA ASN A 135 -1.68 -31.81 -6.40
C ASN A 135 -2.01 -30.99 -7.65
N SER A 136 -2.52 -29.78 -7.47
CA SER A 136 -2.84 -28.86 -8.57
C SER A 136 -2.54 -27.42 -8.16
N LEU A 137 -2.04 -26.64 -9.13
CA LEU A 137 -1.69 -25.23 -8.95
C LEU A 137 -2.26 -24.39 -10.09
N ALA A 138 -2.71 -23.20 -9.73
CA ALA A 138 -3.11 -22.17 -10.67
C ALA A 138 -2.62 -20.79 -10.21
N THR A 139 -2.27 -19.92 -11.15
CA THR A 139 -2.08 -18.49 -10.86
C THR A 139 -3.42 -17.79 -10.82
N VAL A 140 -3.56 -16.83 -9.90
CA VAL A 140 -4.77 -16.03 -9.72
C VAL A 140 -4.42 -14.54 -9.85
N THR A 141 -5.20 -13.83 -10.66
CA THR A 141 -5.13 -12.38 -10.71
C THR A 141 -6.17 -11.81 -9.74
N LYS A 142 -5.70 -11.09 -8.72
CA LYS A 142 -6.61 -10.43 -7.78
C LYS A 142 -7.35 -9.29 -8.44
N MET A 143 -8.60 -9.15 -8.05
CA MET A 143 -9.33 -7.92 -8.29
C MET A 143 -8.71 -6.79 -7.46
N GLU A 144 -8.27 -5.74 -8.11
CA GLU A 144 -7.78 -4.59 -7.38
C GLU A 144 -8.94 -3.80 -6.77
N LYS A 145 -8.76 -3.39 -5.51
CA LYS A 145 -9.72 -2.48 -4.87
C LYS A 145 -9.68 -1.14 -5.60
N MET A 146 -10.84 -0.74 -6.12
CA MET A 146 -11.02 0.52 -6.85
C MET A 146 -11.84 1.50 -6.01
N ASP A 147 -11.62 2.79 -6.23
CA ASP A 147 -12.53 3.81 -5.76
C ASP A 147 -13.74 3.89 -6.70
N THR A 148 -14.91 3.50 -6.22
CA THR A 148 -16.17 3.47 -6.98
C THR A 148 -17.01 4.73 -6.78
N ALA A 149 -16.55 5.72 -5.99
CA ALA A 149 -17.27 6.96 -5.80
C ALA A 149 -17.48 7.69 -7.14
N PRO A 150 -18.71 8.16 -7.45
CA PRO A 150 -18.99 8.85 -8.71
C PRO A 150 -18.24 10.20 -8.79
N GLU A 151 -18.05 10.86 -7.67
CA GLU A 151 -17.25 12.07 -7.55
C GLU A 151 -16.02 11.78 -6.69
N LYS A 152 -14.82 12.04 -7.26
CA LYS A 152 -13.53 11.75 -6.59
C LYS A 152 -13.09 12.90 -5.73
N ARG A 153 -12.92 12.65 -4.44
CA ARG A 153 -12.29 13.60 -3.53
C ARG A 153 -10.78 13.68 -3.79
N VAL A 154 -10.24 14.88 -3.89
CA VAL A 154 -8.79 15.08 -3.92
C VAL A 154 -8.21 14.88 -2.52
N GLU A 155 -7.24 13.97 -2.38
CA GLU A 155 -6.51 13.81 -1.12
C GLU A 155 -5.48 14.93 -0.98
N LEU A 156 -5.60 15.70 0.11
CA LEU A 156 -4.74 16.85 0.41
C LEU A 156 -3.72 16.58 1.52
N HIS A 157 -3.82 15.43 2.20
CA HIS A 157 -2.95 15.04 3.29
C HIS A 157 -2.55 13.57 3.14
N MET A 158 -1.32 13.34 2.68
CA MET A 158 -0.85 11.98 2.44
C MET A 158 0.65 11.86 2.71
N HIS A 159 1.03 10.81 3.43
CA HIS A 159 2.40 10.49 3.79
C HIS A 159 2.96 9.36 2.91
N THR A 160 4.24 9.47 2.60
CA THR A 160 5.01 8.46 1.88
C THR A 160 5.98 7.72 2.80
N SER A 161 6.65 6.69 2.29
CA SER A 161 7.74 6.01 3.00
C SER A 161 8.93 6.92 3.36
N LEU A 162 8.95 8.17 2.89
CA LEU A 162 9.93 9.18 3.26
C LEU A 162 9.47 10.06 4.44
N SER A 163 8.25 9.86 4.92
CA SER A 163 7.75 10.38 6.20
C SER A 163 8.19 9.43 7.31
N GLU A 164 9.08 9.87 8.18
CA GLU A 164 9.76 9.03 9.17
C GLU A 164 8.78 8.25 10.05
N MET A 165 8.88 6.91 10.03
CA MET A 165 8.11 5.97 10.85
C MET A 165 6.57 6.12 10.75
N ASP A 166 6.07 6.70 9.65
CA ASP A 166 4.66 7.01 9.51
C ASP A 166 3.96 6.25 8.38
N ALA A 167 4.65 6.03 7.25
CA ALA A 167 4.09 5.33 6.12
C ALA A 167 5.10 4.39 5.44
N ILE A 168 4.59 3.39 4.70
CA ILE A 168 5.39 2.37 4.02
C ILE A 168 5.30 2.45 2.49
N SER A 169 4.35 3.21 1.96
CA SER A 169 4.11 3.29 0.52
C SER A 169 5.03 4.29 -0.17
N SER A 170 5.64 3.90 -1.29
CA SER A 170 6.48 4.81 -2.05
C SER A 170 5.67 5.95 -2.70
N PRO A 171 6.28 7.14 -2.91
CA PRO A 171 5.62 8.26 -3.61
C PRO A 171 5.06 7.84 -4.97
N THR A 172 5.83 7.05 -5.73
CA THR A 172 5.42 6.53 -7.04
C THR A 172 4.17 5.66 -6.96
N SER A 173 4.08 4.75 -5.97
CA SER A 173 2.96 3.83 -5.84
C SER A 173 1.66 4.57 -5.47
N LEU A 174 1.74 5.56 -4.58
CA LEU A 174 0.61 6.39 -4.16
C LEU A 174 0.05 7.23 -5.32
N VAL A 175 0.93 7.92 -6.04
CA VAL A 175 0.54 8.75 -7.19
C VAL A 175 -0.09 7.90 -8.30
N LYS A 176 0.50 6.76 -8.64
CA LYS A 176 -0.05 5.83 -9.63
C LYS A 176 -1.40 5.26 -9.20
N ARG A 177 -1.58 4.96 -7.92
CA ARG A 177 -2.85 4.48 -7.37
C ARG A 177 -3.94 5.54 -7.48
N ALA A 178 -3.67 6.79 -7.10
CA ALA A 178 -4.61 7.89 -7.25
C ALA A 178 -5.01 8.11 -8.72
N ALA A 179 -4.04 8.09 -9.64
CA ALA A 179 -4.32 8.19 -11.07
C ALA A 179 -5.19 7.02 -11.58
N LYS A 180 -4.88 5.77 -11.16
CA LYS A 180 -5.66 4.59 -11.52
C LYS A 180 -7.09 4.64 -11.01
N TRP A 181 -7.32 5.24 -9.86
CA TRP A 181 -8.66 5.46 -9.29
C TRP A 181 -9.43 6.61 -9.93
N GLY A 182 -8.81 7.34 -10.88
CA GLY A 182 -9.43 8.45 -11.60
C GLY A 182 -9.43 9.77 -10.85
N HIS A 183 -8.59 9.92 -9.82
CA HIS A 183 -8.43 11.20 -9.12
C HIS A 183 -7.78 12.23 -10.04
N LYS A 184 -8.26 13.48 -9.98
CA LYS A 184 -7.74 14.60 -10.79
C LYS A 184 -6.42 15.14 -10.26
N ALA A 185 -6.21 15.03 -8.94
CA ALA A 185 -5.04 15.52 -8.25
C ALA A 185 -4.80 14.71 -6.97
N VAL A 186 -3.58 14.82 -6.43
CA VAL A 186 -3.18 14.23 -5.15
C VAL A 186 -2.09 15.09 -4.52
N ALA A 187 -2.12 15.26 -3.21
CA ALA A 187 -1.05 15.94 -2.48
C ALA A 187 -0.06 14.95 -1.88
N ILE A 188 1.20 15.38 -1.72
CA ILE A 188 2.20 14.71 -0.87
C ILE A 188 2.61 15.71 0.20
N THR A 189 2.49 15.29 1.46
CA THR A 189 2.64 16.16 2.65
C THR A 189 3.36 15.44 3.78
N ASP A 190 4.57 14.95 3.52
CA ASP A 190 5.38 14.23 4.50
C ASP A 190 5.74 15.12 5.70
N HIS A 191 5.96 14.53 6.86
CA HIS A 191 6.28 15.21 8.11
C HIS A 191 7.63 15.98 8.05
N GLY A 192 7.58 17.29 8.08
CA GLY A 192 8.74 18.17 8.20
C GLY A 192 9.70 18.17 7.02
N VAL A 193 9.39 17.44 5.93
CA VAL A 193 10.29 17.23 4.80
C VAL A 193 9.56 17.29 3.45
N VAL A 194 10.32 17.41 2.37
CA VAL A 194 9.83 17.42 0.98
C VAL A 194 10.62 16.48 0.07
N GLN A 195 11.28 15.51 0.64
CA GLN A 195 12.17 14.57 -0.07
C GLN A 195 11.43 13.71 -1.10
N ALA A 196 10.15 13.44 -0.89
CA ALA A 196 9.32 12.67 -1.81
C ALA A 196 8.98 13.40 -3.12
N LEU A 197 9.05 14.73 -3.14
CA LEU A 197 8.53 15.54 -4.25
C LEU A 197 9.20 15.26 -5.61
N PRO A 198 10.52 15.07 -5.74
CA PRO A 198 11.13 14.75 -7.03
C PRO A 198 10.60 13.45 -7.63
N GLU A 199 10.49 12.39 -6.83
CA GLU A 199 9.94 11.10 -7.26
C GLU A 199 8.45 11.21 -7.59
N ALA A 200 7.67 11.85 -6.72
CA ALA A 200 6.25 12.09 -6.93
C ALA A 200 5.96 12.92 -8.18
N CYS A 201 6.75 13.96 -8.46
CA CYS A 201 6.63 14.77 -9.69
C CYS A 201 6.86 13.94 -10.96
N LYS A 202 7.89 13.08 -10.95
CA LYS A 202 8.17 12.16 -12.07
C LYS A 202 7.00 11.19 -12.29
N ALA A 203 6.49 10.60 -11.22
CA ALA A 203 5.36 9.68 -11.26
C ALA A 203 4.07 10.37 -11.75
N ALA A 204 3.77 11.57 -11.24
CA ALA A 204 2.59 12.35 -11.62
C ALA A 204 2.60 12.73 -13.09
N LYS A 205 3.76 13.17 -13.61
CA LYS A 205 3.95 13.47 -15.04
C LYS A 205 3.72 12.23 -15.90
N SER A 206 4.24 11.07 -15.49
CA SER A 206 4.06 9.80 -16.21
C SER A 206 2.61 9.31 -16.18
N ALA A 207 1.90 9.51 -15.07
CA ALA A 207 0.52 9.04 -14.86
C ALA A 207 -0.56 10.05 -15.32
N GLY A 208 -0.17 11.26 -15.75
CA GLY A 208 -1.10 12.29 -16.21
C GLY A 208 -1.98 12.90 -15.10
N ILE A 209 -1.56 12.84 -13.82
CA ILE A 209 -2.29 13.38 -12.67
C ILE A 209 -1.62 14.66 -12.14
N LYS A 210 -2.40 15.60 -11.63
CA LYS A 210 -1.85 16.80 -11.00
C LYS A 210 -1.30 16.48 -9.62
N LEU A 211 -0.02 16.81 -9.36
CA LEU A 211 0.57 16.75 -8.04
C LEU A 211 0.44 18.10 -7.33
N LEU A 212 -0.05 18.08 -6.11
CA LEU A 212 -0.03 19.18 -5.16
C LEU A 212 1.14 18.92 -4.20
N CYS A 213 2.14 19.81 -4.26
CA CYS A 213 3.33 19.69 -3.43
C CYS A 213 3.08 20.38 -2.08
N GLY A 214 3.41 19.70 -1.00
CA GLY A 214 3.22 20.22 0.34
C GLY A 214 4.13 19.58 1.37
N MET A 215 3.84 19.85 2.63
CA MET A 215 4.52 19.31 3.80
C MET A 215 3.59 19.41 5.00
N GLU A 216 3.62 18.45 5.90
CA GLU A 216 3.03 18.59 7.24
C GLU A 216 4.09 19.11 8.21
N GLY A 217 3.83 20.25 8.82
CA GLY A 217 4.73 20.88 9.79
C GLY A 217 4.24 20.76 11.21
N TYR A 218 5.14 21.02 12.16
CA TYR A 218 4.86 21.10 13.58
C TYR A 218 4.90 22.57 14.01
N LEU A 219 3.72 23.19 14.07
CA LEU A 219 3.57 24.61 14.44
C LEU A 219 3.71 24.81 15.94
N VAL A 220 4.48 25.81 16.33
CA VAL A 220 4.61 26.30 17.72
C VAL A 220 4.17 27.75 17.78
N ASP A 221 3.37 28.10 18.79
CA ASP A 221 3.03 29.48 19.10
C ASP A 221 4.18 30.10 19.95
N ASP A 222 5.20 30.56 19.26
CA ASP A 222 6.40 31.17 19.85
C ASP A 222 6.12 32.56 20.49
N GLU A 223 5.00 33.19 20.15
CA GLU A 223 4.54 34.40 20.83
C GLU A 223 4.03 34.09 22.25
N LYS A 224 3.34 32.97 22.40
CA LYS A 224 2.84 32.50 23.70
C LYS A 224 3.91 31.77 24.52
N TYR A 225 4.83 31.10 23.85
CA TYR A 225 5.91 30.32 24.47
C TYR A 225 7.28 30.75 23.95
N PRO A 226 7.75 31.96 24.29
CA PRO A 226 8.99 32.55 23.70
C PRO A 226 10.25 31.76 24.03
N ASP A 227 10.27 31.03 25.12
CA ASP A 227 11.41 30.20 25.56
C ASP A 227 11.23 28.70 25.26
N PHE A 228 10.38 28.35 24.30
CA PHE A 228 10.03 26.96 24.00
C PHE A 228 11.24 26.05 23.74
N MET A 229 12.35 26.58 23.23
CA MET A 229 13.57 25.81 23.00
C MET A 229 14.20 25.28 24.30
N ASN A 230 14.07 25.99 25.42
CA ASN A 230 14.56 25.59 26.73
C ASN A 230 13.52 24.83 27.56
N MET A 231 12.23 24.89 27.20
CA MET A 231 11.15 24.18 27.89
C MET A 231 11.17 22.69 27.59
N LYS A 232 10.58 21.87 28.44
CA LYS A 232 10.36 20.44 28.14
C LYS A 232 9.26 20.30 27.09
N LEU A 233 9.34 19.27 26.25
CA LEU A 233 8.36 19.02 25.16
C LEU A 233 6.90 18.92 25.62
N LYS A 234 6.66 18.53 26.85
CA LYS A 234 5.31 18.43 27.45
C LYS A 234 4.73 19.77 27.88
N ASP A 235 5.58 20.80 28.01
CA ASP A 235 5.21 22.09 28.63
C ASP A 235 4.72 23.12 27.61
N PHE A 236 4.76 22.78 26.31
CA PHE A 236 4.19 23.59 25.23
C PHE A 236 3.52 22.72 24.16
N PRO A 237 2.39 23.16 23.61
CA PRO A 237 1.70 22.45 22.54
C PRO A 237 2.41 22.60 21.21
N ARG A 238 2.29 21.55 20.36
CA ARG A 238 2.73 21.55 18.98
C ARG A 238 1.55 21.09 18.13
N TYR A 239 1.25 21.84 17.09
CA TYR A 239 0.08 21.60 16.26
C TYR A 239 0.53 21.11 14.87
N HIS A 240 -0.16 20.12 14.35
CA HIS A 240 0.04 19.70 12.97
C HIS A 240 -0.62 20.69 12.02
N ILE A 241 0.11 21.13 11.02
CA ILE A 241 -0.37 22.05 10.00
C ILE A 241 0.11 21.62 8.62
N ILE A 242 -0.82 21.53 7.68
CA ILE A 242 -0.51 21.18 6.31
C ILE A 242 -0.19 22.46 5.52
N PHE A 243 0.94 22.43 4.83
CA PHE A 243 1.36 23.47 3.90
C PHE A 243 1.23 22.93 2.47
N LEU A 244 0.48 23.63 1.63
CA LEU A 244 0.38 23.34 0.21
C LEU A 244 0.98 24.51 -0.59
N ILE A 245 1.84 24.18 -1.56
CA ILE A 245 2.47 25.15 -2.44
C ILE A 245 1.46 25.61 -3.50
N ARG A 246 1.13 26.90 -3.49
CA ARG A 246 0.25 27.51 -4.50
C ARG A 246 1.03 28.08 -5.70
N THR A 247 2.23 28.65 -5.44
CA THR A 247 3.05 29.32 -6.44
C THR A 247 4.52 28.91 -6.35
N LEU A 248 5.31 29.20 -7.39
CA LEU A 248 6.75 28.97 -7.34
C LEU A 248 7.46 29.82 -6.27
N ALA A 249 6.94 31.03 -5.98
CA ALA A 249 7.43 31.83 -4.86
C ALA A 249 7.15 31.15 -3.52
N GLY A 250 5.93 30.62 -3.33
CA GLY A 250 5.55 29.83 -2.14
C GLY A 250 6.42 28.60 -1.92
N ARG A 251 6.91 27.95 -2.99
CA ARG A 251 7.88 26.86 -2.85
C ARG A 251 9.17 27.32 -2.16
N LYS A 252 9.69 28.49 -2.54
CA LYS A 252 10.90 29.05 -1.88
C LYS A 252 10.63 29.41 -0.42
N VAL A 253 9.44 29.92 -0.13
CA VAL A 253 9.01 30.26 1.25
C VAL A 253 8.94 28.97 2.07
N LEU A 254 8.27 27.92 1.58
CA LEU A 254 8.19 26.63 2.29
C LEU A 254 9.58 26.05 2.56
N TYR A 255 10.48 26.07 1.58
CA TYR A 255 11.85 25.56 1.75
C TYR A 255 12.64 26.33 2.80
N LYS A 256 12.44 27.67 2.92
CA LYS A 256 13.04 28.47 4.00
C LYS A 256 12.51 28.02 5.36
N HIS A 257 11.21 27.80 5.50
CA HIS A 257 10.63 27.29 6.75
C HIS A 257 11.19 25.92 7.12
N ILE A 258 11.30 24.99 6.15
CA ILE A 258 11.90 23.67 6.37
C ILE A 258 13.35 23.80 6.82
N SER A 259 14.15 24.63 6.14
CA SER A 259 15.56 24.83 6.50
C SER A 259 15.72 25.39 7.92
N LYS A 260 14.97 26.44 8.26
CA LYS A 260 15.00 27.03 9.60
C LYS A 260 14.56 26.02 10.67
N SER A 261 13.46 25.29 10.44
CA SER A 261 12.94 24.31 11.40
C SER A 261 13.91 23.17 11.69
N ASN A 262 14.71 22.77 10.69
CA ASN A 262 15.70 21.70 10.87
C ASN A 262 17.03 22.20 11.42
N ILE A 263 17.44 23.44 11.14
CA ILE A 263 18.75 23.99 11.55
C ILE A 263 18.66 24.72 12.89
N GLU A 264 17.64 25.57 13.04
CA GLU A 264 17.53 26.49 14.18
C GLU A 264 16.55 26.01 15.25
N TYR A 265 15.44 25.37 14.83
CA TYR A 265 14.31 25.06 15.71
C TYR A 265 14.02 23.54 15.78
N PHE A 266 15.06 22.71 15.67
CA PHE A 266 14.90 21.27 15.83
C PHE A 266 14.87 20.87 17.29
N LYS A 267 13.72 20.38 17.75
CA LYS A 267 13.53 19.84 19.09
C LYS A 267 12.73 18.54 19.06
N ASN A 268 13.42 17.43 18.89
CA ASN A 268 12.85 16.11 18.60
C ASN A 268 12.09 16.04 17.25
N ARG A 269 11.61 17.15 16.79
CA ARG A 269 10.95 17.38 15.48
C ARG A 269 11.31 18.77 14.97
N PRO A 270 11.28 19.00 13.65
CA PRO A 270 11.49 20.32 13.08
C PRO A 270 10.28 21.21 13.36
N LEU A 271 10.46 22.26 14.18
CA LEU A 271 9.38 23.15 14.60
C LEU A 271 9.29 24.38 13.70
N ILE A 272 8.07 24.75 13.32
CA ILE A 272 7.77 25.96 12.54
C ILE A 272 7.16 27.00 13.48
N LEU A 273 7.71 28.21 13.46
CA LEU A 273 7.24 29.29 14.31
C LEU A 273 6.02 29.98 13.70
N LYS A 274 5.03 30.27 14.53
CA LYS A 274 3.84 31.02 14.14
C LYS A 274 4.20 32.43 13.68
N SER A 275 5.14 33.12 14.39
CA SER A 275 5.63 34.44 14.01
C SER A 275 6.26 34.44 12.61
N ALA A 276 7.16 33.48 12.33
CA ALA A 276 7.80 33.35 11.04
C ALA A 276 6.81 33.05 9.90
N LEU A 277 5.74 32.29 10.20
CA LEU A 277 4.68 32.02 9.24
C LEU A 277 3.83 33.27 8.95
N LYS A 278 3.57 34.13 9.96
CA LYS A 278 2.89 35.41 9.75
C LYS A 278 3.66 36.33 8.81
N GLU A 279 4.99 36.36 8.91
CA GLU A 279 5.84 37.20 8.07
C GLU A 279 6.00 36.67 6.65
N HIS A 280 6.07 35.33 6.50
CA HIS A 280 6.42 34.64 5.25
C HIS A 280 5.45 33.54 4.91
N ARG A 281 4.28 33.88 4.36
CA ARG A 281 3.24 32.92 3.93
C ARG A 281 2.81 33.06 2.47
N ASP A 282 3.39 33.97 1.73
CA ASP A 282 2.98 34.27 0.37
C ASP A 282 3.15 33.06 -0.56
N GLY A 283 2.08 32.72 -1.27
CA GLY A 283 2.08 31.60 -2.20
C GLY A 283 2.01 30.21 -1.55
N ILE A 284 1.70 30.14 -0.25
CA ILE A 284 1.40 28.92 0.50
C ILE A 284 -0.07 28.95 0.91
N ILE A 285 -0.72 27.80 0.88
CA ILE A 285 -2.03 27.56 1.51
C ILE A 285 -1.77 26.72 2.74
N THR A 286 -2.31 27.12 3.88
CA THR A 286 -2.29 26.33 5.11
C THR A 286 -3.65 25.68 5.33
N VAL A 287 -3.62 24.39 5.70
CA VAL A 287 -4.82 23.64 6.02
C VAL A 287 -4.65 23.07 7.41
N SER A 288 -5.58 23.39 8.32
CA SER A 288 -5.64 22.74 9.61
C SER A 288 -6.37 21.41 9.47
N TYR A 289 -5.82 20.36 10.07
CA TYR A 289 -6.44 19.04 10.00
C TYR A 289 -7.58 18.91 11.01
N THR A 290 -8.57 18.06 10.71
CA THR A 290 -9.85 17.87 11.42
C THR A 290 -9.76 17.48 12.90
N HIS A 291 -8.56 17.29 13.45
CA HIS A 291 -8.35 17.03 14.87
C HIS A 291 -8.12 18.29 15.71
N LEU A 292 -7.96 19.43 15.07
CA LEU A 292 -7.96 20.71 15.77
C LEU A 292 -9.41 20.99 16.20
N ARG A 293 -9.63 21.17 17.50
CA ARG A 293 -10.92 21.63 18.00
C ARG A 293 -11.31 22.94 17.34
N ALA A 294 -12.59 23.23 17.23
CA ALA A 294 -13.11 24.44 16.53
C ALA A 294 -12.45 25.75 16.98
N HIS A 295 -11.91 25.83 18.18
CA HIS A 295 -11.14 26.98 18.70
C HIS A 295 -9.73 27.12 18.10
N GLU A 296 -9.21 26.11 17.42
CA GLU A 296 -7.88 26.13 16.81
C GLU A 296 -7.96 26.45 15.32
N THR A 297 -9.16 26.43 14.74
CA THR A 297 -9.43 26.86 13.36
C THR A 297 -9.46 28.38 13.22
N GLU A 298 -9.51 29.15 14.32
CA GLU A 298 -9.39 30.60 14.32
C GLU A 298 -7.95 31.10 14.12
N LEU A 299 -6.97 30.19 13.96
CA LEU A 299 -5.67 30.51 13.39
C LEU A 299 -5.79 30.72 11.86
N HIS A 300 -6.86 31.34 11.41
CA HIS A 300 -6.93 31.96 10.08
C HIS A 300 -5.96 33.15 10.10
N LEU A 301 -4.76 32.83 9.69
CA LEU A 301 -3.68 33.78 9.45
C LEU A 301 -3.96 34.58 8.20
#